data_3766e93465eb4b509d7eb9d0a7f3a83a
#
_entry.id   3766e93465eb4b509d7eb9d0a7f3a83a
#
_cell.length_a   1.000
_cell.length_b   1.000
_cell.length_c   1.000
_cell.angle_alpha   90.00
_cell.angle_beta   90.00
_cell.angle_gamma   90.00
#
_symmetry.space_group_name_H-M   'P 1'
#
loop_
_entity.id
_entity.type
_entity.pdbx_description
1 polymer ?
#
loop_
_entity_poly.entity_id
_entity_poly.type
_entity_poly.pdbx_seq_one_letter_code
_entity_poly.pdbx_strand_id
1 'polypeptide(L)'
;MNCSQFTPCEGRTEIVDADGRLIWHNDDICMVFVVRDNAPVVLAGLSGYGMRPACELNNEKGAFPIVEVLTSISGRTMNHQRLTDTREGSQLRFVAAYTYERGMRHVLRIDQKDEHSGLLTETEFSMFPGVSAVSCQSRIASERRLPVEAVSSLNLTVPLDAAGGGVDGVEVYWADSTWAAENNWHQAPLREIGLPDINTNINPRVPGARFNLSSRSTWSTGEKLPLGVLTMGEGIRRSALIWQIEHNGPWTWEIGEGIDGLHITAGGPNGDDHQWAVVLDERTDFVTVPASFAICSGGWQQVVEQMTLHRRALRSA
;
A
#
# COMPACT_ATOMS: atom_id res chain seq x y z
N MET A 1 -17.42 13.70 -12.15
CA MET A 1 -16.68 14.00 -10.92
C MET A 1 -15.39 14.68 -11.33
N ASN A 2 -15.02 15.78 -10.70
CA ASN A 2 -14.01 16.70 -11.23
C ASN A 2 -12.59 16.09 -11.22
N CYS A 3 -11.94 16.09 -12.38
CA CYS A 3 -10.54 15.74 -12.62
C CYS A 3 -9.49 16.69 -11.97
N SER A 4 -9.82 17.42 -10.90
CA SER A 4 -9.01 18.55 -10.40
C SER A 4 -8.32 18.33 -9.06
N GLN A 5 -8.12 17.09 -8.61
CA GLN A 5 -7.50 16.87 -7.28
C GLN A 5 -5.97 16.89 -7.27
N PHE A 6 -5.30 16.64 -8.40
CA PHE A 6 -3.86 16.77 -8.48
C PHE A 6 -3.48 18.17 -8.94
N THR A 7 -3.04 18.99 -8.00
CA THR A 7 -2.56 20.35 -8.29
C THR A 7 -1.17 20.25 -8.93
N PRO A 8 -0.89 20.97 -10.03
CA PRO A 8 0.47 21.08 -10.54
C PRO A 8 1.39 21.62 -9.43
N CYS A 9 2.46 20.90 -9.11
CA CYS A 9 3.43 21.36 -8.12
C CYS A 9 4.32 22.44 -8.75
N GLU A 10 4.27 23.65 -8.22
CA GLU A 10 5.29 24.66 -8.48
C GLU A 10 6.48 24.41 -7.51
N GLY A 11 7.61 24.00 -8.06
CA GLY A 11 8.86 23.82 -7.33
C GLY A 11 9.25 22.36 -7.13
N ARG A 12 10.31 21.93 -7.81
CA ARG A 12 10.99 20.67 -7.62
C ARG A 12 11.90 20.78 -6.40
N THR A 13 11.66 19.99 -5.37
CA THR A 13 12.59 19.87 -4.24
C THR A 13 13.39 18.59 -4.44
N GLU A 14 14.72 18.66 -4.49
CA GLU A 14 15.59 17.50 -4.45
C GLU A 14 15.57 16.93 -3.03
N ILE A 15 14.77 15.88 -2.83
CA ILE A 15 14.57 15.23 -1.53
C ILE A 15 15.15 13.80 -1.47
N VAL A 16 15.78 13.37 -2.57
CA VAL A 16 16.50 12.09 -2.65
C VAL A 16 17.98 12.34 -2.34
N ASP A 17 18.52 11.63 -1.35
CA ASP A 17 19.92 11.75 -0.95
C ASP A 17 20.89 11.06 -1.95
N ALA A 18 22.21 11.19 -1.69
CA ALA A 18 23.24 10.60 -2.54
C ALA A 18 23.21 9.07 -2.61
N ASP A 19 22.60 8.41 -1.63
CA ASP A 19 22.42 6.95 -1.57
C ASP A 19 21.13 6.50 -2.25
N GLY A 20 20.38 7.42 -2.85
CA GLY A 20 19.09 7.17 -3.50
C GLY A 20 17.97 6.89 -2.50
N ARG A 21 18.04 7.46 -1.29
CA ARG A 21 17.01 7.32 -0.27
C ARG A 21 16.20 8.63 -0.20
N LEU A 22 14.89 8.49 -0.07
CA LEU A 22 13.96 9.55 0.22
C LEU A 22 13.31 9.24 1.57
N ILE A 23 13.59 10.06 2.59
CA ILE A 23 13.03 9.93 3.92
C ILE A 23 11.95 10.99 4.10
N TRP A 24 10.73 10.55 4.33
CA TRP A 24 9.58 11.43 4.53
C TRP A 24 8.86 11.07 5.83
N HIS A 25 8.69 12.04 6.72
CA HIS A 25 8.23 11.80 8.08
C HIS A 25 7.54 13.03 8.70
N ASN A 26 6.80 12.78 9.76
CA ASN A 26 6.50 13.72 10.84
C ASN A 26 7.08 13.19 12.16
N ASP A 27 6.63 13.69 13.30
CA ASP A 27 7.11 13.25 14.63
C ASP A 27 6.64 11.83 15.00
N ASP A 28 5.62 11.30 14.33
CA ASP A 28 4.93 10.07 14.70
C ASP A 28 5.07 8.93 13.68
N ILE A 29 5.35 9.23 12.41
CA ILE A 29 5.51 8.23 11.37
C ILE A 29 6.66 8.57 10.43
N CYS A 30 7.41 7.57 10.01
CA CYS A 30 8.52 7.71 9.08
C CYS A 30 8.44 6.65 7.98
N MET A 31 8.58 7.10 6.74
CA MET A 31 8.65 6.28 5.53
C MET A 31 10.00 6.49 4.84
N VAL A 32 10.64 5.41 4.45
CA VAL A 32 11.90 5.43 3.70
C VAL A 32 11.67 4.78 2.35
N PHE A 33 11.73 5.59 1.31
CA PHE A 33 11.67 5.12 -0.07
C PHE A 33 13.09 4.97 -0.62
N VAL A 34 13.24 4.04 -1.54
CA VAL A 34 14.50 3.82 -2.26
C VAL A 34 14.27 4.04 -3.76
N VAL A 35 15.12 4.86 -4.32
CA VAL A 35 15.15 5.25 -5.74
C VAL A 35 16.41 4.67 -6.39
N ARG A 36 16.26 3.94 -7.48
CA ARG A 36 17.35 3.38 -8.29
C ARG A 36 17.07 3.63 -9.76
N ASP A 37 18.12 3.85 -10.54
CA ASP A 37 17.99 4.12 -11.98
C ASP A 37 17.29 2.99 -12.75
N ASN A 38 17.53 1.74 -12.33
CA ASN A 38 17.09 0.55 -13.04
C ASN A 38 15.97 -0.23 -12.31
N ALA A 39 15.32 0.38 -11.33
CA ALA A 39 14.26 -0.25 -10.56
C ALA A 39 13.11 0.74 -10.28
N PRO A 40 11.90 0.25 -10.00
CA PRO A 40 10.82 1.10 -9.53
C PRO A 40 11.14 1.67 -8.14
N VAL A 41 10.47 2.75 -7.76
CA VAL A 41 10.53 3.25 -6.40
C VAL A 41 9.86 2.24 -5.47
N VAL A 42 10.53 1.90 -4.38
CA VAL A 42 10.04 0.95 -3.38
C VAL A 42 9.99 1.60 -2.00
N LEU A 43 9.07 1.15 -1.16
CA LEU A 43 9.03 1.49 0.27
C LEU A 43 9.89 0.47 1.04
N ALA A 44 11.10 0.87 1.42
CA ALA A 44 12.07 0.00 2.09
C ALA A 44 12.05 0.09 3.62
N GLY A 45 11.44 1.12 4.18
CA GLY A 45 11.32 1.30 5.63
C GLY A 45 10.03 1.99 6.02
N LEU A 46 9.42 1.48 7.09
CA LEU A 46 8.19 2.02 7.66
C LEU A 46 8.23 1.87 9.18
N SER A 47 8.02 2.96 9.89
CA SER A 47 7.87 2.95 11.35
C SER A 47 6.88 4.00 11.80
N GLY A 48 6.19 3.72 12.89
CA GLY A 48 5.21 4.60 13.49
C GLY A 48 5.53 4.93 14.95
N TYR A 49 4.60 5.59 15.59
CA TYR A 49 4.71 6.03 16.97
C TYR A 49 5.17 4.91 17.91
N GLY A 50 6.22 5.19 18.69
CA GLY A 50 6.83 4.27 19.65
C GLY A 50 7.65 3.11 19.05
N MET A 51 7.81 3.05 17.71
CA MET A 51 8.66 2.07 17.04
C MET A 51 10.10 2.57 16.88
N ARG A 52 11.02 1.67 16.49
CA ARG A 52 12.35 2.07 16.06
C ARG A 52 12.26 2.89 14.78
N PRO A 53 13.10 3.92 14.59
CA PRO A 53 13.09 4.73 13.39
C PRO A 53 13.31 3.90 12.12
N ALA A 54 12.50 4.12 11.10
CA ALA A 54 12.57 3.41 9.81
C ALA A 54 13.89 3.64 9.07
N CYS A 55 14.56 4.77 9.32
CA CYS A 55 15.85 5.08 8.72
C CYS A 55 16.98 4.11 9.12
N GLU A 56 16.81 3.38 10.23
CA GLU A 56 17.71 2.30 10.67
C GLU A 56 17.40 0.96 9.98
N LEU A 57 16.26 0.84 9.29
CA LEU A 57 15.83 -0.37 8.60
C LEU A 57 16.29 -0.30 7.15
N ASN A 58 16.89 -1.38 6.66
CA ASN A 58 17.26 -1.52 5.25
C ASN A 58 16.64 -2.80 4.70
N ASN A 59 15.44 -2.70 4.17
CA ASN A 59 14.70 -3.82 3.57
C ASN A 59 14.50 -3.65 2.06
N GLU A 60 15.47 -3.07 1.37
CA GLU A 60 15.38 -2.83 -0.06
C GLU A 60 15.16 -4.11 -0.88
N LYS A 61 15.81 -5.20 -0.52
CA LYS A 61 15.77 -6.46 -1.28
C LYS A 61 14.40 -7.16 -1.32
N GLY A 62 13.60 -6.97 -0.29
CA GLY A 62 12.27 -7.55 -0.17
C GLY A 62 11.14 -6.59 -0.46
N ALA A 63 11.47 -5.34 -0.84
CA ALA A 63 10.48 -4.30 -1.02
C ALA A 63 9.79 -4.39 -2.38
N PHE A 64 8.48 -4.10 -2.39
CA PHE A 64 7.65 -4.06 -3.58
C PHE A 64 7.52 -2.62 -4.11
N PRO A 65 7.22 -2.44 -5.42
CA PRO A 65 6.90 -1.14 -5.99
C PRO A 65 5.80 -0.42 -5.19
N ILE A 66 5.88 0.90 -5.07
CA ILE A 66 4.85 1.69 -4.36
C ILE A 66 3.49 1.70 -5.06
N VAL A 67 3.46 1.34 -6.34
CA VAL A 67 2.23 1.16 -7.12
C VAL A 67 2.36 -0.02 -8.07
N GLU A 68 1.33 -0.83 -8.15
CA GLU A 68 1.21 -1.96 -9.07
C GLU A 68 0.09 -1.69 -10.07
N VAL A 69 0.35 -1.95 -11.33
CA VAL A 69 -0.60 -1.77 -12.44
C VAL A 69 -0.64 -3.04 -13.26
N LEU A 70 -1.79 -3.71 -13.31
CA LEU A 70 -2.01 -4.90 -14.11
C LEU A 70 -2.72 -4.52 -15.42
N THR A 71 -2.17 -4.98 -16.52
CA THR A 71 -2.77 -4.78 -17.84
C THR A 71 -3.14 -6.11 -18.48
N SER A 72 -4.12 -6.11 -19.38
CA SER A 72 -4.46 -7.29 -20.19
C SER A 72 -3.40 -7.65 -21.25
N ILE A 73 -2.39 -6.79 -21.43
CA ILE A 73 -1.36 -6.98 -22.47
C ILE A 73 -0.16 -7.77 -21.94
N SER A 74 0.29 -7.49 -20.73
CA SER A 74 1.59 -7.97 -20.23
C SER A 74 1.53 -8.86 -18.98
N GLY A 75 0.51 -8.70 -18.13
CA GLY A 75 0.34 -9.54 -16.95
C GLY A 75 1.41 -9.35 -15.87
N ARG A 76 1.83 -10.44 -15.24
CA ARG A 76 2.78 -10.48 -14.11
C ARG A 76 4.14 -11.03 -14.51
N THR A 77 5.17 -10.65 -13.78
CA THR A 77 6.54 -11.19 -13.96
C THR A 77 6.70 -12.55 -13.28
N MET A 78 5.85 -12.85 -12.31
CA MET A 78 5.82 -14.10 -11.54
C MET A 78 4.54 -14.89 -11.80
N ASN A 79 4.61 -16.21 -11.64
CA ASN A 79 3.47 -17.10 -11.84
C ASN A 79 2.66 -17.25 -10.54
N HIS A 80 1.89 -16.25 -10.17
CA HIS A 80 0.99 -16.26 -9.02
C HIS A 80 -0.26 -15.38 -9.24
N GLN A 81 -1.18 -15.36 -8.26
CA GLN A 81 -2.47 -14.66 -8.33
C GLN A 81 -2.48 -13.28 -7.65
N ARG A 82 -1.36 -12.83 -7.08
CA ARG A 82 -1.26 -11.57 -6.35
C ARG A 82 -1.35 -10.36 -7.29
N LEU A 83 -1.80 -9.24 -6.80
CA LEU A 83 -1.63 -7.93 -7.45
C LEU A 83 -0.26 -7.34 -7.08
N THR A 84 0.78 -8.11 -7.21
CA THR A 84 2.18 -7.69 -7.10
C THR A 84 2.96 -8.29 -8.25
N ASP A 85 4.18 -7.85 -8.42
CA ASP A 85 5.05 -8.31 -9.51
C ASP A 85 4.41 -8.10 -10.89
N THR A 86 3.64 -7.04 -11.05
CA THR A 86 3.11 -6.65 -12.35
C THR A 86 4.26 -6.20 -13.25
N ARG A 87 4.14 -6.47 -14.55
CA ARG A 87 5.20 -6.09 -15.48
C ARG A 87 5.34 -4.58 -15.53
N GLU A 88 4.24 -3.84 -15.61
CA GLU A 88 4.25 -2.38 -15.63
C GLU A 88 4.82 -1.81 -14.32
N GLY A 89 4.40 -2.31 -13.16
CA GLY A 89 4.96 -1.89 -11.87
C GLY A 89 6.48 -2.05 -11.81
N SER A 90 7.00 -3.18 -12.32
CA SER A 90 8.44 -3.47 -12.35
C SER A 90 9.23 -2.59 -13.33
N GLN A 91 8.58 -2.03 -14.35
CA GLN A 91 9.19 -1.17 -15.38
C GLN A 91 9.12 0.33 -15.07
N LEU A 92 8.37 0.73 -14.06
CA LEU A 92 8.32 2.13 -13.62
C LEU A 92 9.71 2.61 -13.18
N ARG A 93 10.05 3.83 -13.55
CA ARG A 93 11.30 4.50 -13.17
C ARG A 93 10.99 5.87 -12.58
N PHE A 94 11.76 6.25 -11.59
CA PHE A 94 11.63 7.53 -10.92
C PHE A 94 11.81 8.70 -11.91
N VAL A 95 10.92 9.67 -11.83
CA VAL A 95 10.98 10.91 -12.61
C VAL A 95 11.26 12.09 -11.69
N ALA A 96 10.45 12.24 -10.64
CA ALA A 96 10.56 13.35 -9.70
C ALA A 96 9.84 13.03 -8.38
N ALA A 97 10.18 13.76 -7.33
CA ALA A 97 9.44 13.78 -6.09
C ALA A 97 9.28 15.21 -5.58
N TYR A 98 8.16 15.48 -4.94
CA TYR A 98 7.76 16.81 -4.45
C TYR A 98 7.18 16.69 -3.05
N THR A 99 7.51 17.66 -2.18
CA THR A 99 6.81 17.85 -0.91
C THR A 99 6.13 19.19 -0.89
N TYR A 100 4.92 19.24 -0.35
CA TYR A 100 4.14 20.46 -0.23
C TYR A 100 3.06 20.33 0.84
N GLU A 101 2.48 21.46 1.24
CA GLU A 101 1.37 21.50 2.17
C GLU A 101 0.03 21.64 1.41
N ARG A 102 -0.97 20.85 1.83
CA ARG A 102 -2.35 20.95 1.37
C ARG A 102 -3.27 21.09 2.58
N GLY A 103 -3.62 22.32 2.94
CA GLY A 103 -4.27 22.62 4.21
C GLY A 103 -3.35 22.26 5.38
N MET A 104 -3.81 21.37 6.26
CA MET A 104 -3.00 20.87 7.38
C MET A 104 -2.23 19.58 7.03
N ARG A 105 -2.29 19.11 5.79
CA ARG A 105 -1.63 17.87 5.37
C ARG A 105 -0.26 18.17 4.81
N HIS A 106 0.72 17.45 5.30
CA HIS A 106 2.02 17.34 4.63
C HIS A 106 1.92 16.27 3.55
N VAL A 107 2.26 16.59 2.31
CA VAL A 107 2.10 15.73 1.13
C VAL A 107 3.45 15.43 0.51
N LEU A 108 3.67 14.15 0.19
CA LEU A 108 4.73 13.68 -0.71
C LEU A 108 4.07 13.16 -1.98
N ARG A 109 4.50 13.65 -3.13
CA ARG A 109 4.15 13.10 -4.44
C ARG A 109 5.41 12.51 -5.08
N ILE A 110 5.29 11.30 -5.62
CA ILE A 110 6.33 10.61 -6.37
C ILE A 110 5.79 10.31 -7.78
N ASP A 111 6.49 10.82 -8.78
CA ASP A 111 6.20 10.61 -10.19
C ASP A 111 7.12 9.53 -10.75
N GLN A 112 6.55 8.57 -11.46
CA GLN A 112 7.28 7.50 -12.13
C GLN A 112 6.75 7.33 -13.57
N LYS A 113 7.59 6.83 -14.47
CA LYS A 113 7.26 6.55 -15.87
C LYS A 113 7.85 5.21 -16.32
N ASP A 114 7.09 4.48 -17.12
CA ASP A 114 7.58 3.38 -17.95
C ASP A 114 7.66 3.83 -19.42
N GLU A 115 8.87 3.97 -19.94
CA GLU A 115 9.08 4.41 -21.33
C GLU A 115 8.59 3.38 -22.36
N HIS A 116 8.49 2.11 -21.99
CA HIS A 116 8.07 1.06 -22.91
C HIS A 116 6.56 1.08 -23.14
N SER A 117 5.75 1.08 -22.09
CA SER A 117 4.29 1.13 -22.19
C SER A 117 3.76 2.56 -22.34
N GLY A 118 4.55 3.56 -21.98
CA GLY A 118 4.13 4.97 -21.88
C GLY A 118 3.30 5.26 -20.63
N LEU A 119 3.27 4.35 -19.66
CA LEU A 119 2.57 4.52 -18.38
C LEU A 119 3.25 5.60 -17.53
N LEU A 120 2.45 6.50 -17.02
CA LEU A 120 2.82 7.54 -16.04
C LEU A 120 2.06 7.28 -14.75
N THR A 121 2.73 7.39 -13.61
CA THR A 121 2.10 7.31 -12.29
C THR A 121 2.49 8.49 -11.43
N GLU A 122 1.51 9.10 -10.77
CA GLU A 122 1.68 10.15 -9.77
C GLU A 122 1.10 9.59 -8.46
N THR A 123 1.97 9.17 -7.54
CA THR A 123 1.54 8.59 -6.25
C THR A 123 1.69 9.63 -5.15
N GLU A 124 0.59 9.99 -4.51
CA GLU A 124 0.55 10.92 -3.38
C GLU A 124 0.39 10.17 -2.07
N PHE A 125 1.26 10.51 -1.12
CA PHE A 125 1.14 10.17 0.30
C PHE A 125 0.86 11.45 1.08
N SER A 126 -0.07 11.42 2.02
CA SER A 126 -0.37 12.58 2.86
C SER A 126 -0.54 12.19 4.33
N MET A 127 0.00 13.00 5.23
CA MET A 127 -0.09 12.81 6.67
C MET A 127 -0.51 14.10 7.37
N PHE A 128 -1.06 13.95 8.57
CA PHE A 128 -1.34 15.06 9.47
C PHE A 128 -0.27 15.15 10.57
N PRO A 129 0.06 16.33 11.08
CA PRO A 129 0.90 16.47 12.27
C PRO A 129 0.30 15.73 13.47
N GLY A 130 1.12 15.05 14.26
CA GLY A 130 0.70 14.38 15.49
C GLY A 130 -0.13 13.09 15.26
N VAL A 131 -0.08 12.49 14.06
CA VAL A 131 -0.83 11.29 13.73
C VAL A 131 0.08 10.28 13.02
N SER A 132 0.15 9.06 13.56
CA SER A 132 0.91 7.96 12.96
C SER A 132 0.10 7.23 11.88
N ALA A 133 -0.33 7.99 10.87
CA ALA A 133 -1.12 7.46 9.75
C ALA A 133 -0.89 8.25 8.47
N VAL A 134 -1.08 7.58 7.33
CA VAL A 134 -0.88 8.12 5.98
C VAL A 134 -2.05 7.73 5.09
N SER A 135 -2.55 8.68 4.30
CA SER A 135 -3.41 8.40 3.14
C SER A 135 -2.56 8.26 1.88
N CYS A 136 -2.95 7.36 0.99
CA CYS A 136 -2.31 7.11 -0.29
C CYS A 136 -3.34 7.10 -1.42
N GLN A 137 -2.97 7.69 -2.55
CA GLN A 137 -3.74 7.70 -3.78
C GLN A 137 -2.82 7.84 -4.98
N SER A 138 -3.12 7.17 -6.09
CA SER A 138 -2.35 7.27 -7.32
C SER A 138 -3.23 7.75 -8.48
N ARG A 139 -2.67 8.60 -9.32
CA ARG A 139 -3.17 8.91 -10.66
C ARG A 139 -2.32 8.17 -11.67
N ILE A 140 -2.96 7.49 -12.61
CA ILE A 140 -2.30 6.81 -13.73
C ILE A 140 -2.78 7.40 -15.06
N ALA A 141 -1.86 7.61 -15.97
CA ALA A 141 -2.10 8.07 -17.32
C ALA A 141 -1.19 7.32 -18.31
N SER A 142 -1.45 7.39 -19.60
CA SER A 142 -0.56 6.77 -20.58
C SER A 142 -0.49 7.60 -21.86
N GLU A 143 0.71 7.70 -22.42
CA GLU A 143 0.97 8.29 -23.74
C GLU A 143 0.51 7.38 -24.89
N ARG A 144 0.11 6.15 -24.58
CA ARG A 144 -0.35 5.14 -25.54
C ARG A 144 -1.62 4.49 -25.03
N ARG A 145 -2.33 3.83 -25.93
CA ARG A 145 -3.51 3.06 -25.54
C ARG A 145 -3.09 1.87 -24.66
N LEU A 146 -3.48 1.89 -23.39
CA LEU A 146 -3.11 0.90 -22.39
C LEU A 146 -4.36 0.41 -21.63
N PRO A 147 -4.80 -0.84 -21.84
CA PRO A 147 -5.93 -1.40 -21.10
C PRO A 147 -5.45 -1.89 -19.72
N VAL A 148 -5.95 -1.25 -18.67
CA VAL A 148 -5.65 -1.55 -17.27
C VAL A 148 -6.79 -2.33 -16.65
N GLU A 149 -6.48 -3.43 -15.98
CA GLU A 149 -7.42 -4.33 -15.29
C GLU A 149 -7.36 -4.23 -13.76
N ALA A 150 -6.24 -3.75 -13.23
CA ALA A 150 -6.12 -3.45 -11.80
C ALA A 150 -5.03 -2.41 -11.55
N VAL A 151 -5.22 -1.60 -10.51
CA VAL A 151 -4.22 -0.67 -9.99
C VAL A 151 -4.33 -0.58 -8.47
N SER A 152 -3.19 -0.64 -7.80
CA SER A 152 -3.16 -0.49 -6.34
C SER A 152 -3.34 0.99 -5.95
N SER A 153 -4.18 1.25 -4.95
CA SER A 153 -4.22 2.54 -4.25
C SER A 153 -3.12 2.62 -3.18
N LEU A 154 -2.84 1.49 -2.57
CA LEU A 154 -1.85 1.30 -1.53
C LEU A 154 -1.09 0.01 -1.81
N ASN A 155 0.23 0.08 -1.79
CA ASN A 155 1.11 -1.08 -1.82
C ASN A 155 2.22 -0.89 -0.78
N LEU A 156 2.15 -1.64 0.30
CA LEU A 156 3.07 -1.54 1.43
C LEU A 156 3.97 -2.76 1.50
N THR A 157 5.25 -2.51 1.71
CA THR A 157 6.16 -3.51 2.25
C THR A 157 6.21 -3.36 3.76
N VAL A 158 5.89 -4.43 4.49
CA VAL A 158 5.93 -4.49 5.95
C VAL A 158 7.11 -5.36 6.36
N PRO A 159 8.24 -4.76 6.78
CA PRO A 159 9.39 -5.53 7.24
C PRO A 159 9.05 -6.25 8.53
N LEU A 160 9.45 -7.52 8.64
CA LEU A 160 9.27 -8.32 9.84
C LEU A 160 10.61 -8.56 10.54
N ASP A 161 10.62 -8.38 11.85
CA ASP A 161 11.77 -8.75 12.67
C ASP A 161 11.80 -10.27 12.87
N ALA A 162 12.82 -10.93 12.34
CA ALA A 162 13.03 -12.37 12.56
C ALA A 162 13.13 -12.73 14.05
N ALA A 163 13.67 -11.84 14.89
CA ALA A 163 13.71 -12.02 16.33
C ALA A 163 12.33 -11.86 17.01
N GLY A 164 11.36 -11.27 16.29
CA GLY A 164 9.95 -11.17 16.68
C GLY A 164 9.07 -12.29 16.12
N GLY A 165 9.68 -13.36 15.58
CA GLY A 165 8.94 -14.51 15.04
C GLY A 165 8.69 -14.46 13.52
N GLY A 166 9.13 -13.42 12.82
CA GLY A 166 8.89 -13.29 11.38
C GLY A 166 7.39 -13.38 11.05
N VAL A 167 7.04 -14.09 9.98
CA VAL A 167 5.63 -14.30 9.57
C VAL A 167 4.85 -15.16 10.58
N ASP A 168 5.53 -16.06 11.30
CA ASP A 168 4.89 -16.94 12.28
C ASP A 168 4.37 -16.17 13.50
N GLY A 169 4.95 -14.99 13.79
CA GLY A 169 4.51 -14.08 14.84
C GLY A 169 3.46 -13.06 14.42
N VAL A 170 2.81 -13.27 13.27
CA VAL A 170 1.82 -12.31 12.72
C VAL A 170 0.42 -12.86 12.80
N GLU A 171 -0.48 -12.07 13.39
CA GLU A 171 -1.92 -12.31 13.38
C GLU A 171 -2.61 -11.25 12.53
N VAL A 172 -3.62 -11.66 11.78
CA VAL A 172 -4.49 -10.75 11.02
C VAL A 172 -5.89 -10.71 11.62
N TYR A 173 -6.48 -9.52 11.58
CA TYR A 173 -7.86 -9.25 11.99
C TYR A 173 -8.62 -8.70 10.79
N TRP A 174 -9.86 -9.20 10.60
CA TRP A 174 -10.80 -8.72 9.59
C TRP A 174 -12.21 -8.84 10.14
N ALA A 175 -13.19 -8.25 9.47
CA ALA A 175 -14.56 -8.32 9.94
C ALA A 175 -15.55 -8.62 8.83
N ASP A 176 -16.48 -9.50 9.11
CA ASP A 176 -17.71 -9.66 8.37
C ASP A 176 -18.72 -8.58 8.77
N SER A 177 -19.54 -8.16 7.82
CA SER A 177 -20.49 -7.06 8.01
C SER A 177 -21.79 -7.32 7.26
N THR A 178 -22.27 -8.54 7.31
CA THR A 178 -23.54 -8.93 6.70
C THR A 178 -24.71 -8.23 7.41
N TRP A 179 -25.76 -7.92 6.67
CA TRP A 179 -26.97 -7.32 7.19
C TRP A 179 -27.51 -8.04 8.45
N ALA A 180 -27.75 -7.29 9.50
CA ALA A 180 -28.13 -7.75 10.84
C ALA A 180 -27.09 -8.63 11.56
N ALA A 181 -25.86 -8.69 11.07
CA ALA A 181 -24.70 -9.33 11.70
C ALA A 181 -23.41 -8.55 11.39
N GLU A 182 -23.52 -7.22 11.49
CA GLU A 182 -22.44 -6.29 11.19
C GLU A 182 -21.36 -6.36 12.28
N ASN A 183 -20.12 -5.98 11.86
CA ASN A 183 -18.98 -5.82 12.77
C ASN A 183 -18.60 -7.12 13.51
N ASN A 184 -18.67 -8.26 12.80
CA ASN A 184 -18.26 -9.54 13.31
C ASN A 184 -16.78 -9.79 13.02
N TRP A 185 -15.94 -9.60 14.05
CA TRP A 185 -14.49 -9.67 13.93
C TRP A 185 -13.96 -11.08 14.03
N HIS A 186 -12.99 -11.37 13.16
CA HIS A 186 -12.18 -12.58 13.13
C HIS A 186 -10.71 -12.23 13.43
N GLN A 187 -9.99 -13.20 13.96
CA GLN A 187 -8.56 -13.15 14.23
C GLN A 187 -7.96 -14.52 13.94
N ALA A 188 -6.85 -14.56 13.23
CA ALA A 188 -6.10 -15.80 13.01
C ALA A 188 -4.61 -15.52 12.72
N PRO A 189 -3.72 -16.47 13.05
CA PRO A 189 -2.36 -16.46 12.54
C PRO A 189 -2.34 -16.53 11.01
N LEU A 190 -1.45 -15.78 10.37
CA LEU A 190 -1.35 -15.78 8.90
C LEU A 190 -1.05 -17.17 8.32
N ARG A 191 -0.30 -17.99 9.03
CA ARG A 191 0.00 -19.38 8.64
C ARG A 191 -1.24 -20.27 8.53
N GLU A 192 -2.31 -19.94 9.24
CA GLU A 192 -3.53 -20.76 9.27
C GLU A 192 -4.54 -20.37 8.18
N ILE A 193 -4.42 -19.18 7.58
CA ILE A 193 -5.45 -18.62 6.71
C ILE A 193 -5.03 -18.34 5.27
N GLY A 194 -3.90 -18.83 4.82
CA GLY A 194 -3.56 -18.71 3.39
C GLY A 194 -2.09 -18.45 3.08
N LEU A 195 -1.25 -18.29 4.08
CA LEU A 195 0.20 -18.13 3.89
C LEU A 195 0.97 -19.33 4.50
N PRO A 196 0.92 -20.51 3.89
CA PRO A 196 1.64 -21.67 4.41
C PRO A 196 3.14 -21.45 4.38
N ASP A 197 3.86 -21.97 5.37
CA ASP A 197 5.32 -21.98 5.35
C ASP A 197 5.82 -22.91 4.22
N ILE A 198 6.49 -22.34 3.25
CA ILE A 198 7.14 -23.09 2.16
C ILE A 198 8.63 -23.35 2.42
N ASN A 199 9.11 -22.97 3.61
CA ASN A 199 10.53 -23.04 3.98
C ASN A 199 11.43 -22.31 2.96
N THR A 200 11.46 -21.00 3.04
CA THR A 200 12.23 -20.12 2.12
C THR A 200 13.75 -20.37 2.19
N ASN A 201 14.26 -21.02 3.26
CA ASN A 201 15.64 -21.46 3.33
C ASN A 201 15.97 -22.59 2.35
N ILE A 202 14.98 -23.42 2.02
CA ILE A 202 15.12 -24.52 1.06
C ILE A 202 14.61 -24.08 -0.34
N ASN A 203 13.53 -23.31 -0.36
CA ASN A 203 12.90 -22.79 -1.57
C ASN A 203 13.22 -21.31 -1.72
N PRO A 204 14.26 -20.90 -2.43
CA PRO A 204 14.67 -19.49 -2.56
C PRO A 204 13.72 -18.69 -3.49
N ARG A 205 12.44 -18.98 -3.47
CA ARG A 205 11.41 -18.29 -4.23
C ARG A 205 10.46 -17.56 -3.29
N VAL A 206 9.97 -16.43 -3.74
CA VAL A 206 8.89 -15.72 -3.04
C VAL A 206 7.64 -16.60 -3.04
N PRO A 207 6.99 -16.82 -1.89
CA PRO A 207 5.74 -17.56 -1.81
C PRO A 207 4.67 -16.95 -2.73
N GLY A 208 3.95 -17.75 -3.48
CA GLY A 208 2.85 -17.28 -4.34
C GLY A 208 1.50 -17.18 -3.63
N ALA A 209 1.42 -17.64 -2.38
CA ALA A 209 0.19 -17.66 -1.60
C ALA A 209 -0.23 -16.24 -1.16
N ARG A 210 -1.53 -16.04 -0.99
CA ARG A 210 -2.11 -14.79 -0.49
C ARG A 210 -3.33 -15.04 0.38
N PHE A 211 -3.60 -14.15 1.31
CA PHE A 211 -4.91 -13.99 1.92
C PHE A 211 -5.53 -12.71 1.37
N ASN A 212 -6.73 -12.78 0.80
CA ASN A 212 -7.39 -11.64 0.20
C ASN A 212 -8.87 -11.56 0.56
N LEU A 213 -9.38 -10.34 0.65
CA LEU A 213 -10.80 -10.03 0.78
C LEU A 213 -11.22 -9.00 -0.25
N SER A 214 -12.46 -9.10 -0.71
CA SER A 214 -13.07 -8.15 -1.64
C SER A 214 -14.55 -7.93 -1.32
N SER A 215 -15.08 -6.78 -1.74
CA SER A 215 -16.51 -6.49 -1.80
C SER A 215 -16.91 -6.21 -3.24
N ARG A 216 -17.88 -6.95 -3.76
CA ARG A 216 -18.27 -6.90 -5.17
C ARG A 216 -19.43 -5.96 -5.47
N SER A 217 -20.01 -5.35 -4.46
CA SER A 217 -21.20 -4.51 -4.63
C SER A 217 -20.91 -3.02 -4.42
N THR A 218 -21.88 -2.19 -4.80
CA THR A 218 -21.88 -0.76 -4.48
C THR A 218 -22.12 -0.48 -2.98
N TRP A 219 -22.44 -1.50 -2.20
CA TRP A 219 -22.49 -1.43 -0.75
C TRP A 219 -21.17 -1.96 -0.18
N SER A 220 -20.20 -1.07 -0.02
CA SER A 220 -18.81 -1.39 0.33
C SER A 220 -18.64 -2.16 1.64
N THR A 221 -19.59 -2.07 2.56
CA THR A 221 -19.59 -2.76 3.86
C THR A 221 -20.68 -3.82 3.97
N GLY A 222 -21.29 -4.24 2.86
CA GLY A 222 -22.45 -5.14 2.87
C GLY A 222 -22.13 -6.59 3.16
N GLU A 223 -20.88 -7.00 3.05
CA GLU A 223 -20.42 -8.36 3.35
C GLU A 223 -19.21 -8.35 4.28
N LYS A 224 -18.24 -7.51 3.98
CA LYS A 224 -16.98 -7.37 4.72
C LYS A 224 -16.66 -5.90 4.96
N LEU A 225 -15.90 -5.60 6.01
CA LEU A 225 -15.39 -4.24 6.19
C LEU A 225 -14.16 -4.00 5.31
N PRO A 226 -14.03 -2.79 4.69
CA PRO A 226 -12.93 -2.45 3.78
C PRO A 226 -11.63 -2.14 4.53
N LEU A 227 -11.27 -2.97 5.49
CA LEU A 227 -10.09 -2.78 6.32
C LEU A 227 -9.54 -4.12 6.80
N GLY A 228 -8.29 -4.09 7.26
CA GLY A 228 -7.66 -5.19 7.97
C GLY A 228 -6.62 -4.67 8.97
N VAL A 229 -6.26 -5.50 9.93
CA VAL A 229 -5.24 -5.16 10.93
C VAL A 229 -4.26 -6.32 11.03
N LEU A 230 -2.97 -6.00 11.14
CA LEU A 230 -1.92 -6.93 11.55
C LEU A 230 -1.43 -6.58 12.95
N THR A 231 -1.18 -7.58 13.76
CA THR A 231 -0.31 -7.47 14.93
C THR A 231 0.93 -8.32 14.73
N MET A 232 2.09 -7.79 15.08
CA MET A 232 3.39 -8.36 14.78
C MET A 232 4.26 -8.35 16.03
N GLY A 233 4.99 -9.44 16.29
CA GLY A 233 5.89 -9.57 17.43
C GLY A 233 5.17 -9.65 18.78
N GLU A 234 5.97 -9.71 19.84
CA GLU A 234 5.49 -9.89 21.21
C GLU A 234 6.13 -8.90 22.20
N GLY A 235 5.47 -8.71 23.35
CA GLY A 235 5.96 -7.89 24.45
C GLY A 235 6.28 -6.46 24.03
N ILE A 236 7.46 -5.97 24.36
CA ILE A 236 7.91 -4.60 24.05
C ILE A 236 8.21 -4.37 22.56
N ARG A 237 8.30 -5.45 21.77
CA ARG A 237 8.49 -5.40 20.31
C ARG A 237 7.19 -5.50 19.55
N ARG A 238 6.06 -5.61 20.24
CA ARG A 238 4.76 -5.68 19.61
C ARG A 238 4.48 -4.38 18.87
N SER A 239 4.07 -4.53 17.61
CA SER A 239 3.61 -3.45 16.77
C SER A 239 2.33 -3.87 16.04
N ALA A 240 1.59 -2.89 15.57
CA ALA A 240 0.36 -3.13 14.81
C ALA A 240 0.27 -2.19 13.63
N LEU A 241 -0.32 -2.67 12.55
CA LEU A 241 -0.62 -1.94 11.34
C LEU A 241 -2.08 -2.16 10.97
N ILE A 242 -2.81 -1.08 10.66
CA ILE A 242 -4.16 -1.10 10.13
C ILE A 242 -4.17 -0.43 8.76
N TRP A 243 -4.91 -0.97 7.81
CA TRP A 243 -5.22 -0.29 6.55
C TRP A 243 -6.72 -0.23 6.34
N GLN A 244 -7.17 0.73 5.56
CA GLN A 244 -8.55 0.86 5.13
C GLN A 244 -8.62 1.40 3.70
N ILE A 245 -9.68 1.02 2.99
CA ILE A 245 -10.03 1.57 1.68
C ILE A 245 -11.17 2.56 1.89
N GLU A 246 -11.00 3.80 1.42
CA GLU A 246 -11.95 4.90 1.63
C GLU A 246 -12.87 5.05 0.42
N HIS A 247 -13.71 4.03 0.18
CA HIS A 247 -14.57 3.94 -0.99
C HIS A 247 -15.96 3.43 -0.66
N ASN A 248 -16.96 3.93 -1.36
CA ASN A 248 -18.37 3.51 -1.23
C ASN A 248 -18.76 2.39 -2.19
N GLY A 249 -17.86 1.98 -3.07
CA GLY A 249 -18.07 0.95 -4.08
C GLY A 249 -17.22 -0.29 -3.85
N PRO A 250 -17.01 -1.09 -4.91
CA PRO A 250 -16.21 -2.32 -4.85
C PRO A 250 -14.76 -2.05 -4.48
N TRP A 251 -14.18 -2.97 -3.73
CA TRP A 251 -12.79 -2.88 -3.27
C TRP A 251 -12.17 -4.27 -3.09
N THR A 252 -10.85 -4.30 -3.08
CA THR A 252 -10.07 -5.49 -2.73
C THR A 252 -8.84 -5.11 -1.92
N TRP A 253 -8.41 -6.01 -1.04
CA TRP A 253 -7.10 -5.98 -0.44
C TRP A 253 -6.53 -7.39 -0.31
N GLU A 254 -5.21 -7.49 -0.26
CA GLU A 254 -4.51 -8.75 -0.07
C GLU A 254 -3.27 -8.61 0.79
N ILE A 255 -2.88 -9.70 1.43
CA ILE A 255 -1.63 -9.89 2.14
C ILE A 255 -0.90 -11.06 1.49
N GLY A 256 0.40 -10.91 1.28
CA GLY A 256 1.28 -11.98 0.84
C GLY A 256 2.63 -11.91 1.51
N GLU A 257 3.34 -13.03 1.53
CA GLU A 257 4.68 -13.12 2.09
C GLU A 257 5.71 -12.70 1.02
N GLY A 258 6.64 -11.82 1.39
CA GLY A 258 7.82 -11.46 0.64
C GLY A 258 9.06 -12.26 1.12
N ILE A 259 10.25 -11.83 0.70
CA ILE A 259 11.51 -12.47 1.13
C ILE A 259 11.79 -12.18 2.61
N ASP A 260 11.67 -10.92 3.02
CA ASP A 260 12.00 -10.45 4.38
C ASP A 260 10.82 -9.70 5.03
N GLY A 261 9.59 -10.10 4.73
CA GLY A 261 8.42 -9.41 5.27
C GLY A 261 7.12 -9.78 4.55
N LEU A 262 6.13 -8.92 4.71
CA LEU A 262 4.83 -9.03 4.06
C LEU A 262 4.64 -7.88 3.08
N HIS A 263 3.81 -8.10 2.06
CA HIS A 263 3.19 -7.02 1.33
C HIS A 263 1.71 -6.92 1.69
N ILE A 264 1.20 -5.71 1.64
CA ILE A 264 -0.22 -5.41 1.72
C ILE A 264 -0.57 -4.56 0.50
N THR A 265 -1.47 -5.07 -0.33
CA THR A 265 -1.98 -4.33 -1.47
C THR A 265 -3.45 -4.07 -1.28
N ALA A 266 -3.89 -2.83 -1.45
CA ALA A 266 -5.28 -2.43 -1.31
C ALA A 266 -5.69 -1.46 -2.41
N GLY A 267 -6.93 -1.55 -2.86
CA GLY A 267 -7.44 -0.70 -3.93
C GLY A 267 -8.94 -0.81 -4.15
N GLY A 268 -9.40 -0.09 -5.17
CA GLY A 268 -10.77 -0.14 -5.67
C GLY A 268 -11.06 -1.39 -6.48
N PRO A 269 -11.98 -1.29 -7.46
CA PRO A 269 -12.34 -2.42 -8.30
C PRO A 269 -11.17 -2.89 -9.19
N ASN A 270 -11.16 -4.18 -9.49
CA ASN A 270 -10.22 -4.82 -10.41
C ASN A 270 -10.96 -5.74 -11.41
N GLY A 271 -10.23 -6.27 -12.38
CA GLY A 271 -10.78 -7.18 -13.40
C GLY A 271 -11.26 -8.50 -12.83
N ASP A 272 -10.47 -9.11 -11.94
CA ASP A 272 -10.72 -10.45 -11.41
C ASP A 272 -11.99 -10.52 -10.56
N ASP A 273 -12.15 -9.58 -9.62
CA ASP A 273 -13.27 -9.59 -8.67
C ASP A 273 -14.49 -8.82 -9.17
N HIS A 274 -14.29 -7.80 -10.02
CA HIS A 274 -15.31 -6.78 -10.31
C HIS A 274 -15.60 -6.61 -11.80
N GLN A 275 -14.89 -7.34 -12.68
CA GLN A 275 -14.97 -7.18 -14.14
C GLN A 275 -14.71 -5.72 -14.57
N TRP A 276 -13.85 -5.04 -13.82
CA TRP A 276 -13.50 -3.65 -14.06
C TRP A 276 -12.30 -3.56 -14.99
N ALA A 277 -12.35 -2.61 -15.90
CA ALA A 277 -11.22 -2.22 -16.72
C ALA A 277 -11.33 -0.74 -17.11
N VAL A 278 -10.20 -0.12 -17.34
CA VAL A 278 -10.12 1.22 -17.96
C VAL A 278 -9.08 1.20 -19.08
N VAL A 279 -9.36 1.90 -20.15
CA VAL A 279 -8.39 2.08 -21.24
C VAL A 279 -7.81 3.48 -21.11
N LEU A 280 -6.56 3.55 -20.73
CA LEU A 280 -5.80 4.80 -20.70
C LEU A 280 -5.39 5.17 -22.14
N ASP A 281 -5.34 6.45 -22.43
CA ASP A 281 -4.76 7.05 -23.63
C ASP A 281 -4.39 8.52 -23.36
N GLU A 282 -3.96 9.28 -24.36
CA GLU A 282 -3.59 10.70 -24.22
C GLU A 282 -4.68 11.59 -23.62
N ARG A 283 -5.94 11.14 -23.56
CA ARG A 283 -7.11 11.91 -23.09
C ARG A 283 -7.77 11.34 -21.87
N THR A 284 -7.40 10.09 -21.52
CA THR A 284 -8.05 9.33 -20.46
C THR A 284 -7.01 8.96 -19.40
N ASP A 285 -7.20 9.47 -18.23
CA ASP A 285 -6.47 9.08 -17.01
C ASP A 285 -7.41 8.41 -16.01
N PHE A 286 -6.83 7.83 -14.99
CA PHE A 286 -7.59 7.23 -13.89
C PHE A 286 -6.95 7.58 -12.55
N VAL A 287 -7.81 7.91 -11.58
CA VAL A 287 -7.39 8.15 -10.19
C VAL A 287 -7.93 7.04 -9.32
N THR A 288 -7.06 6.37 -8.59
CA THR A 288 -7.45 5.28 -7.69
C THR A 288 -8.34 5.79 -6.57
N VAL A 289 -9.09 4.90 -5.95
CA VAL A 289 -9.79 5.24 -4.69
C VAL A 289 -8.75 5.53 -3.60
N PRO A 290 -9.01 6.43 -2.64
CA PRO A 290 -8.09 6.63 -1.54
C PRO A 290 -8.01 5.39 -0.65
N ALA A 291 -6.81 5.13 -0.13
CA ALA A 291 -6.58 4.16 0.93
C ALA A 291 -5.69 4.78 2.00
N SER A 292 -5.87 4.38 3.25
CA SER A 292 -5.06 4.87 4.36
C SER A 292 -4.53 3.73 5.19
N PHE A 293 -3.40 3.95 5.85
CA PHE A 293 -2.87 3.04 6.83
C PHE A 293 -2.37 3.80 8.05
N ALA A 294 -2.32 3.11 9.20
CA ALA A 294 -1.66 3.58 10.40
C ALA A 294 -0.78 2.46 10.95
N ILE A 295 0.33 2.82 11.59
CA ILE A 295 1.26 1.88 12.21
C ILE A 295 1.79 2.47 13.52
N CYS A 296 1.92 1.65 14.56
CA CYS A 296 2.50 2.08 15.83
C CYS A 296 3.02 0.87 16.65
N SER A 297 3.78 1.17 17.70
CA SER A 297 4.04 0.17 18.75
C SER A 297 2.76 -0.18 19.51
N GLY A 298 2.72 -1.39 20.08
CA GLY A 298 1.55 -1.91 20.78
C GLY A 298 0.73 -2.86 19.92
N GLY A 299 -0.55 -2.97 20.22
CA GLY A 299 -1.43 -3.92 19.56
C GLY A 299 -2.61 -3.25 18.84
N TRP A 300 -3.64 -4.04 18.65
CA TRP A 300 -4.88 -3.66 18.00
C TRP A 300 -5.45 -2.31 18.48
N GLN A 301 -5.54 -2.10 19.80
CA GLN A 301 -6.17 -0.91 20.36
C GLN A 301 -5.42 0.37 19.99
N GLN A 302 -4.09 0.34 20.10
CA GLN A 302 -3.23 1.48 19.81
C GLN A 302 -3.31 1.89 18.33
N VAL A 303 -3.29 0.93 17.42
CA VAL A 303 -3.35 1.26 15.99
C VAL A 303 -4.73 1.72 15.54
N VAL A 304 -5.81 1.22 16.15
CA VAL A 304 -7.17 1.72 15.92
C VAL A 304 -7.33 3.14 16.43
N GLU A 305 -6.66 3.50 17.53
CA GLU A 305 -6.61 4.89 18.01
C GLU A 305 -5.96 5.80 16.97
N GLN A 306 -4.80 5.44 16.42
CA GLN A 306 -4.11 6.22 15.38
C GLN A 306 -4.99 6.42 14.13
N MET A 307 -5.64 5.37 13.66
CA MET A 307 -6.58 5.46 12.54
C MET A 307 -7.81 6.32 12.88
N THR A 308 -8.26 6.32 14.12
CA THR A 308 -9.37 7.17 14.58
C THR A 308 -8.98 8.65 14.59
N LEU A 309 -7.75 8.96 15.05
CA LEU A 309 -7.20 10.32 14.98
C LEU A 309 -7.10 10.79 13.52
N HIS A 310 -6.61 9.95 12.64
CA HIS A 310 -6.54 10.22 11.21
C HIS A 310 -7.91 10.55 10.60
N ARG A 311 -8.93 9.70 10.84
CA ARG A 311 -10.31 9.93 10.37
C ARG A 311 -10.91 11.23 10.89
N ARG A 312 -10.60 11.60 12.13
CA ARG A 312 -11.03 12.89 12.71
C ARG A 312 -10.36 14.06 12.02
N ALA A 313 -9.04 13.97 11.77
CA ALA A 313 -8.29 14.99 11.05
C ALA A 313 -8.81 15.18 9.63
N LEU A 314 -9.09 14.08 8.89
CA LEU A 314 -9.69 14.13 7.55
C LEU A 314 -11.03 14.86 7.49
N ARG A 315 -11.86 14.73 8.53
CA ARG A 315 -13.18 15.40 8.60
C ARG A 315 -13.10 16.87 8.99
N SER A 316 -11.98 17.29 9.58
CA SER A 316 -11.77 18.65 10.04
C SER A 316 -10.95 19.51 9.07
N ALA A 317 -10.36 18.88 8.04
CA ALA A 317 -9.56 19.50 6.98
C ALA A 317 -10.43 19.84 5.76
#